data_dcc08797fb04bc7f862253910fad444d
#
_entry.id   dcc08797fb04bc7f862253910fad444d
#
_cell.length_a   1.000
_cell.length_b   1.000
_cell.length_c   1.000
_cell.angle_alpha   90.00
_cell.angle_beta   90.00
_cell.angle_gamma   90.00
#
_symmetry.space_group_name_H-M   'P 1'
#
loop_
_entity.id
_entity.type
_entity.pdbx_description
1 polymer ?
#
loop_
_entity_poly.entity_id
_entity_poly.type
_entity_poly.pdbx_seq_one_letter_code
_entity_poly.pdbx_strand_id
1 'polypeptide(L)'
;ELRQNLSKIDINKKIYVTCQIGLRGYIAARILKQSGFMCYNLSGGYRLWNSVFGKNEYKEDIKLNNETMVPINANTITIDACGLQCPGPIMKLSEAVKNAEDGDVIEIKTTDPAFSGDVEAWCRRTGNTFGGIKSEKGISKAIIKKGGVVNHEISTANGKNIIVFSGDLDKAIASFIIANAAASMGRKVSMFFTFWGLNVLRKPKKQNVAKDFISKMFGMMMPRGSKKLKLSNMNMLGIGPKLIRNIMFKKNINSLEELIEASIKNGVELVACT
;
A
#
# COMPACT_ATOMS: atom_id res chain seq x y z
N GLU A 1 -19.95 -22.35 12.57
CA GLU A 1 -18.50 -22.22 12.28
C GLU A 1 -17.95 -23.50 11.66
N LEU A 2 -16.83 -23.40 10.87
CA LEU A 2 -16.27 -24.54 10.13
C LEU A 2 -15.95 -25.74 11.03
N ARG A 3 -15.30 -25.51 12.18
CA ARG A 3 -14.92 -26.58 13.12
C ARG A 3 -16.12 -27.39 13.67
N GLN A 4 -17.27 -26.76 13.81
CA GLN A 4 -18.49 -27.41 14.32
C GLN A 4 -19.26 -28.18 13.24
N ASN A 5 -18.89 -28.02 11.98
CA ASN A 5 -19.58 -28.60 10.83
C ASN A 5 -18.69 -29.55 10.00
N LEU A 6 -17.54 -29.95 10.53
CA LEU A 6 -16.62 -30.86 9.81
C LEU A 6 -17.26 -32.19 9.47
N SER A 7 -18.15 -32.71 10.33
CA SER A 7 -18.88 -33.95 10.09
C SER A 7 -19.85 -33.93 8.90
N LYS A 8 -20.18 -32.75 8.42
CA LYS A 8 -21.05 -32.56 7.23
C LYS A 8 -20.27 -32.59 5.92
N ILE A 9 -18.95 -32.66 5.98
CA ILE A 9 -18.07 -32.62 4.81
C ILE A 9 -17.57 -34.04 4.52
N ASP A 10 -17.68 -34.45 3.26
CA ASP A 10 -17.21 -35.78 2.83
C ASP A 10 -15.68 -35.81 2.80
N ILE A 11 -15.07 -36.64 3.63
CA ILE A 11 -13.63 -36.78 3.79
C ILE A 11 -12.93 -37.35 2.54
N ASN A 12 -13.67 -38.07 1.71
CA ASN A 12 -13.13 -38.70 0.50
C ASN A 12 -13.04 -37.72 -0.69
N LYS A 13 -13.59 -36.52 -0.57
CA LYS A 13 -13.59 -35.54 -1.64
C LYS A 13 -12.45 -34.53 -1.48
N LYS A 14 -11.88 -34.14 -2.61
CA LYS A 14 -10.95 -33.00 -2.65
C LYS A 14 -11.71 -31.70 -2.39
N ILE A 15 -11.26 -30.92 -1.41
CA ILE A 15 -11.90 -29.68 -1.01
C ILE A 15 -11.06 -28.50 -1.52
N TYR A 16 -11.68 -27.57 -2.19
CA TYR A 16 -11.08 -26.32 -2.61
C TYR A 16 -11.71 -25.17 -1.83
N VAL A 17 -10.88 -24.40 -1.13
CA VAL A 17 -11.34 -23.26 -0.34
C VAL A 17 -10.81 -21.97 -0.93
N THR A 18 -11.66 -20.96 -0.90
CA THR A 18 -11.28 -19.59 -1.31
C THR A 18 -11.96 -18.57 -0.42
N CYS A 19 -11.41 -17.39 -0.38
CA CYS A 19 -12.06 -16.18 0.15
C CYS A 19 -11.62 -14.96 -0.65
N GLN A 20 -12.10 -13.80 -0.30
CA GLN A 20 -11.84 -12.58 -1.08
C GLN A 20 -10.34 -12.27 -1.25
N ILE A 21 -9.52 -12.40 -0.18
CA ILE A 21 -8.11 -12.01 -0.15
C ILE A 21 -7.15 -13.15 0.23
N GLY A 22 -7.63 -14.39 0.36
CA GLY A 22 -6.81 -15.58 0.65
C GLY A 22 -6.64 -15.92 2.12
N LEU A 23 -6.72 -15.00 3.09
CA LEU A 23 -6.42 -15.25 4.50
C LEU A 23 -7.41 -16.23 5.16
N ARG A 24 -8.72 -15.98 5.04
CA ARG A 24 -9.76 -16.86 5.60
C ARG A 24 -9.72 -18.25 4.94
N GLY A 25 -9.47 -18.30 3.63
CA GLY A 25 -9.26 -19.54 2.88
C GLY A 25 -8.07 -20.34 3.41
N TYR A 26 -6.95 -19.66 3.67
CA TYR A 26 -5.75 -20.28 4.25
C TYR A 26 -6.03 -20.88 5.64
N ILE A 27 -6.70 -20.15 6.53
CA ILE A 27 -7.06 -20.63 7.87
C ILE A 27 -8.01 -21.84 7.76
N ALA A 28 -9.02 -21.77 6.89
CA ALA A 28 -9.95 -22.87 6.65
C ALA A 28 -9.22 -24.12 6.12
N ALA A 29 -8.31 -23.95 5.15
CA ALA A 29 -7.51 -25.07 4.63
C ALA A 29 -6.64 -25.72 5.70
N ARG A 30 -6.07 -24.93 6.63
CA ARG A 30 -5.30 -25.49 7.75
C ARG A 30 -6.16 -26.31 8.70
N ILE A 31 -7.36 -25.82 9.05
CA ILE A 31 -8.31 -26.54 9.90
C ILE A 31 -8.70 -27.87 9.25
N LEU A 32 -9.08 -27.86 7.97
CA LEU A 32 -9.46 -29.02 7.22
C LEU A 32 -8.33 -30.06 7.12
N LYS A 33 -7.11 -29.62 6.79
CA LYS A 33 -5.93 -30.51 6.73
C LYS A 33 -5.61 -31.15 8.08
N GLN A 34 -5.69 -30.39 9.18
CA GLN A 34 -5.50 -30.92 10.54
C GLN A 34 -6.55 -31.93 10.92
N SER A 35 -7.73 -31.86 10.30
CA SER A 35 -8.83 -32.85 10.51
C SER A 35 -8.84 -33.99 9.48
N GLY A 36 -7.75 -34.17 8.71
CA GLY A 36 -7.57 -35.29 7.79
C GLY A 36 -8.15 -35.10 6.38
N PHE A 37 -8.70 -33.93 6.06
CA PHE A 37 -9.27 -33.67 4.74
C PHE A 37 -8.20 -33.32 3.71
N MET A 38 -8.37 -33.77 2.47
CA MET A 38 -7.57 -33.35 1.32
C MET A 38 -8.04 -31.97 0.84
N CYS A 39 -7.34 -30.91 1.26
CA CYS A 39 -7.78 -29.53 1.03
C CYS A 39 -6.73 -28.67 0.35
N TYR A 40 -7.17 -27.84 -0.57
CA TYR A 40 -6.38 -26.86 -1.34
C TYR A 40 -6.94 -25.45 -1.12
N ASN A 41 -6.08 -24.45 -1.00
CA ASN A 41 -6.47 -23.05 -0.89
C ASN A 41 -6.06 -22.28 -2.14
N LEU A 42 -6.96 -21.44 -2.66
CA LEU A 42 -6.64 -20.49 -3.71
C LEU A 42 -5.76 -19.37 -3.11
N SER A 43 -4.47 -19.41 -3.40
CA SER A 43 -3.51 -18.41 -2.92
C SER A 43 -3.87 -17.02 -3.44
N GLY A 44 -3.84 -16.00 -2.56
CA GLY A 44 -4.27 -14.64 -2.89
C GLY A 44 -5.80 -14.46 -2.97
N GLY A 45 -6.59 -15.56 -2.90
CA GLY A 45 -8.04 -15.53 -2.92
C GLY A 45 -8.65 -15.12 -4.26
N TYR A 46 -9.96 -14.88 -4.26
CA TYR A 46 -10.71 -14.54 -5.46
C TYR A 46 -10.24 -13.23 -6.13
N ARG A 47 -9.80 -12.24 -5.34
CA ARG A 47 -9.30 -10.96 -5.89
C ARG A 47 -8.10 -11.16 -6.79
N LEU A 48 -7.08 -11.90 -6.33
CA LEU A 48 -5.89 -12.17 -7.12
C LEU A 48 -6.22 -13.03 -8.35
N TRP A 49 -7.04 -14.06 -8.17
CA TRP A 49 -7.48 -14.91 -9.28
C TRP A 49 -8.22 -14.07 -10.34
N ASN A 50 -9.14 -13.23 -9.92
CA ASN A 50 -9.92 -12.38 -10.83
C ASN A 50 -9.06 -11.33 -11.55
N SER A 51 -8.00 -10.82 -10.91
CA SER A 51 -7.08 -9.87 -11.57
C SER A 51 -6.19 -10.53 -12.62
N VAL A 52 -5.94 -11.85 -12.50
CA VAL A 52 -5.07 -12.60 -13.43
C VAL A 52 -5.89 -13.33 -14.51
N PHE A 53 -7.02 -13.93 -14.13
CA PHE A 53 -7.80 -14.82 -14.98
C PHE A 53 -9.23 -14.33 -15.21
N GLY A 54 -9.70 -13.35 -14.46
CA GLY A 54 -11.02 -12.76 -14.65
C GLY A 54 -11.13 -12.16 -16.05
N LYS A 55 -12.15 -12.54 -16.79
CA LYS A 55 -12.56 -11.76 -17.95
C LYS A 55 -13.05 -10.43 -17.38
N ASN A 56 -12.22 -9.39 -17.46
CA ASN A 56 -12.70 -8.04 -17.29
C ASN A 56 -13.62 -7.77 -18.49
N GLU A 57 -14.86 -8.20 -18.38
CA GLU A 57 -15.91 -7.64 -19.21
C GLU A 57 -15.92 -6.15 -18.85
N TYR A 58 -15.40 -5.35 -19.76
CA TYR A 58 -15.78 -3.95 -19.75
C TYR A 58 -17.29 -3.96 -19.63
N LYS A 59 -17.83 -3.37 -18.59
CA LYS A 59 -19.18 -2.87 -18.69
C LYS A 59 -19.12 -1.85 -19.81
N GLU A 60 -19.50 -2.26 -21.01
CA GLU A 60 -19.76 -1.40 -22.18
C GLU A 60 -20.86 -0.38 -21.88
N ASP A 61 -21.29 -0.26 -20.63
CA ASP A 61 -22.31 0.68 -20.19
C ASP A 61 -21.78 2.11 -19.96
N ILE A 62 -20.49 2.38 -20.18
CA ILE A 62 -20.12 3.69 -20.67
C ILE A 62 -20.20 3.61 -22.21
N LYS A 63 -21.44 3.52 -22.73
CA LYS A 63 -21.74 4.14 -24.01
C LYS A 63 -21.16 5.54 -23.88
N LEU A 64 -20.04 5.78 -24.55
CA LEU A 64 -19.74 7.10 -25.09
C LEU A 64 -21.02 7.43 -25.92
N ASN A 65 -21.99 8.00 -25.25
CA ASN A 65 -23.04 8.70 -25.97
C ASN A 65 -22.25 9.72 -26.79
N ASN A 66 -22.25 9.53 -28.10
CA ASN A 66 -21.64 10.40 -29.11
C ASN A 66 -22.19 11.84 -29.06
N GLU A 67 -22.86 12.23 -27.98
CA GLU A 67 -23.44 13.56 -27.77
C GLU A 67 -22.83 14.37 -26.62
N THR A 68 -21.91 13.81 -25.83
CA THR A 68 -21.02 14.66 -25.01
C THR A 68 -19.69 14.74 -25.71
N MET A 69 -19.54 15.71 -26.60
CA MET A 69 -18.27 16.18 -27.11
C MET A 69 -17.34 16.38 -25.91
N VAL A 70 -16.39 15.44 -25.75
CA VAL A 70 -15.20 15.68 -24.91
C VAL A 70 -14.52 16.91 -25.54
N PRO A 71 -14.31 18.01 -24.80
CA PRO A 71 -13.59 19.14 -25.37
C PRO A 71 -12.25 18.62 -25.88
N ILE A 72 -11.91 19.00 -27.10
CA ILE A 72 -10.75 18.55 -27.89
C ILE A 72 -9.38 18.96 -27.26
N ASN A 73 -9.34 19.32 -25.98
CA ASN A 73 -8.15 19.78 -25.26
C ASN A 73 -7.82 18.96 -23.98
N ALA A 74 -8.30 17.75 -23.82
CA ALA A 74 -7.85 16.93 -22.71
C ALA A 74 -6.43 16.39 -23.00
N ASN A 75 -5.44 16.89 -22.27
CA ASN A 75 -4.08 16.33 -22.35
C ASN A 75 -4.08 14.90 -21.80
N THR A 76 -3.45 13.98 -22.55
CA THR A 76 -3.26 12.61 -22.05
C THR A 76 -1.89 12.48 -21.44
N ILE A 77 -1.83 12.21 -20.14
CA ILE A 77 -0.61 11.99 -19.38
C ILE A 77 -0.38 10.49 -19.23
N THR A 78 0.72 9.99 -19.78
CA THR A 78 1.07 8.56 -19.67
C THR A 78 2.10 8.34 -18.56
N ILE A 79 1.85 7.36 -17.68
CA ILE A 79 2.71 7.00 -16.56
C ILE A 79 3.14 5.54 -16.70
N ASP A 80 4.43 5.30 -16.62
CA ASP A 80 4.98 3.95 -16.46
C ASP A 80 5.32 3.69 -14.99
N ALA A 81 4.60 2.76 -14.38
CA ALA A 81 4.79 2.26 -13.03
C ALA A 81 5.08 0.75 -13.03
N CYS A 82 5.51 0.20 -14.17
CA CYS A 82 5.92 -1.20 -14.25
C CYS A 82 7.11 -1.47 -13.32
N GLY A 83 7.11 -2.65 -12.69
CA GLY A 83 8.12 -3.06 -11.72
C GLY A 83 7.98 -2.44 -10.33
N LEU A 84 7.11 -1.44 -10.13
CA LEU A 84 6.80 -0.95 -8.79
C LEU A 84 5.76 -1.85 -8.11
N GLN A 85 5.87 -1.96 -6.80
CA GLN A 85 4.89 -2.64 -5.96
C GLN A 85 4.18 -1.63 -5.05
N CYS A 86 2.99 -2.01 -4.54
CA CYS A 86 2.21 -1.17 -3.62
C CYS A 86 3.10 -0.62 -2.47
N PRO A 87 3.03 0.70 -2.17
CA PRO A 87 2.08 1.71 -2.69
C PRO A 87 2.58 2.48 -3.94
N GLY A 88 3.69 2.09 -4.55
CA GLY A 88 4.38 2.82 -5.62
C GLY A 88 3.48 3.28 -6.78
N PRO A 89 2.71 2.40 -7.43
CA PRO A 89 1.83 2.79 -8.55
C PRO A 89 0.78 3.83 -8.15
N ILE A 90 0.13 3.67 -6.99
CA ILE A 90 -0.88 4.64 -6.50
C ILE A 90 -0.23 5.99 -6.15
N MET A 91 0.99 5.99 -5.63
CA MET A 91 1.73 7.24 -5.33
C MET A 91 2.06 8.00 -6.62
N LYS A 92 2.56 7.33 -7.66
CA LYS A 92 2.81 7.95 -8.97
C LYS A 92 1.52 8.48 -9.60
N LEU A 93 0.44 7.71 -9.52
CA LEU A 93 -0.88 8.17 -9.99
C LEU A 93 -1.35 9.42 -9.26
N SER A 94 -1.24 9.44 -7.92
CA SER A 94 -1.61 10.58 -7.09
C SER A 94 -0.78 11.83 -7.44
N GLU A 95 0.52 11.69 -7.69
CA GLU A 95 1.39 12.78 -8.10
C GLU A 95 0.99 13.34 -9.46
N ALA A 96 0.71 12.48 -10.44
CA ALA A 96 0.29 12.92 -11.76
C ALA A 96 -1.06 13.63 -11.73
N VAL A 97 -2.03 13.11 -10.98
CA VAL A 97 -3.35 13.75 -10.82
C VAL A 97 -3.23 15.12 -10.13
N LYS A 98 -2.30 15.30 -9.17
CA LYS A 98 -2.06 16.62 -8.56
C LYS A 98 -1.58 17.65 -9.57
N ASN A 99 -0.75 17.24 -10.54
CA ASN A 99 -0.13 18.12 -11.53
C ASN A 99 -0.98 18.29 -12.81
N ALA A 100 -2.01 17.47 -13.01
CA ALA A 100 -2.93 17.54 -14.13
C ALA A 100 -3.97 18.66 -13.94
N GLU A 101 -4.68 19.06 -14.99
CA GLU A 101 -5.83 19.94 -14.93
C GLU A 101 -7.15 19.13 -14.88
N ASP A 102 -8.24 19.75 -14.43
CA ASP A 102 -9.53 19.07 -14.40
C ASP A 102 -9.99 18.74 -15.83
N GLY A 103 -10.35 17.47 -16.03
CA GLY A 103 -10.69 16.94 -17.34
C GLY A 103 -9.56 16.17 -18.04
N ASP A 104 -8.32 16.33 -17.62
CA ASP A 104 -7.18 15.58 -18.16
C ASP A 104 -7.34 14.08 -17.97
N VAL A 105 -6.80 13.32 -18.93
CA VAL A 105 -6.82 11.87 -18.93
C VAL A 105 -5.45 11.35 -18.53
N ILE A 106 -5.39 10.49 -17.51
CA ILE A 106 -4.17 9.84 -17.06
C ILE A 106 -4.24 8.36 -17.41
N GLU A 107 -3.25 7.89 -18.17
CA GLU A 107 -3.04 6.50 -18.46
C GLU A 107 -1.86 5.97 -17.64
N ILE A 108 -2.09 4.95 -16.80
CA ILE A 108 -1.03 4.34 -16.00
C ILE A 108 -0.87 2.86 -16.33
N LYS A 109 0.40 2.44 -16.54
CA LYS A 109 0.79 1.05 -16.74
C LYS A 109 1.50 0.53 -15.51
N THR A 110 1.17 -0.68 -15.06
CA THR A 110 1.82 -1.32 -13.92
C THR A 110 1.80 -2.84 -14.03
N THR A 111 2.75 -3.49 -13.38
CA THR A 111 2.81 -4.95 -13.23
C THR A 111 2.37 -5.42 -11.84
N ASP A 112 1.91 -4.52 -10.98
CA ASP A 112 1.39 -4.86 -9.66
C ASP A 112 -0.02 -5.46 -9.77
N PRO A 113 -0.24 -6.74 -9.42
CA PRO A 113 -1.55 -7.38 -9.53
C PRO A 113 -2.59 -6.82 -8.56
N ALA A 114 -2.18 -6.15 -7.47
CA ALA A 114 -3.08 -5.53 -6.52
C ALA A 114 -3.67 -4.21 -7.04
N PHE A 115 -2.99 -3.55 -7.97
CA PHE A 115 -3.34 -2.23 -8.47
C PHE A 115 -4.76 -2.17 -9.06
N SER A 116 -5.21 -3.22 -9.75
CA SER A 116 -6.54 -3.26 -10.37
C SER A 116 -7.69 -3.08 -9.36
N GLY A 117 -7.54 -3.64 -8.17
CA GLY A 117 -8.54 -3.47 -7.09
C GLY A 117 -8.43 -2.13 -6.37
N ASP A 118 -7.26 -1.55 -6.35
CA ASP A 118 -6.96 -0.35 -5.57
C ASP A 118 -7.27 0.93 -6.35
N VAL A 119 -7.03 0.95 -7.67
CA VAL A 119 -7.21 2.15 -8.50
C VAL A 119 -8.66 2.62 -8.58
N GLU A 120 -9.62 1.72 -8.71
CA GLU A 120 -11.05 2.07 -8.71
C GLU A 120 -11.48 2.66 -7.36
N ALA A 121 -11.07 2.02 -6.26
CA ALA A 121 -11.34 2.52 -4.92
C ALA A 121 -10.67 3.88 -4.67
N TRP A 122 -9.46 4.07 -5.21
CA TRP A 122 -8.74 5.34 -5.15
C TRP A 122 -9.47 6.44 -5.92
N CYS A 123 -9.87 6.21 -7.17
CA CYS A 123 -10.63 7.18 -7.97
C CYS A 123 -11.90 7.63 -7.25
N ARG A 124 -12.69 6.68 -6.73
CA ARG A 124 -13.91 6.95 -5.97
C ARG A 124 -13.68 7.86 -4.76
N ARG A 125 -12.54 7.67 -4.05
CA ARG A 125 -12.22 8.43 -2.85
C ARG A 125 -11.62 9.80 -3.13
N THR A 126 -10.99 9.97 -4.27
CA THR A 126 -10.30 11.22 -4.65
C THR A 126 -11.11 12.09 -5.60
N GLY A 127 -12.36 11.68 -5.92
CA GLY A 127 -13.24 12.44 -6.80
C GLY A 127 -12.86 12.39 -8.27
N ASN A 128 -12.10 11.38 -8.67
CA ASN A 128 -11.71 11.17 -10.06
C ASN A 128 -12.59 10.10 -10.73
N THR A 129 -12.78 10.20 -12.02
CA THR A 129 -13.53 9.21 -12.79
C THR A 129 -12.62 8.08 -13.20
N PHE A 130 -13.01 6.83 -12.88
CA PHE A 130 -12.33 5.63 -13.34
C PHE A 130 -12.85 5.25 -14.72
N GLY A 131 -11.99 5.31 -15.75
CA GLY A 131 -12.31 5.00 -17.15
C GLY A 131 -12.17 3.52 -17.51
N GLY A 132 -11.67 2.70 -16.57
CA GLY A 132 -11.49 1.26 -16.80
C GLY A 132 -10.04 0.81 -16.69
N ILE A 133 -9.85 -0.52 -16.69
CA ILE A 133 -8.53 -1.16 -16.64
C ILE A 133 -8.49 -2.35 -17.60
N LYS A 134 -7.40 -2.47 -18.34
CA LYS A 134 -7.11 -3.59 -19.21
C LYS A 134 -5.82 -4.28 -18.76
N SER A 135 -5.87 -5.60 -18.62
CA SER A 135 -4.68 -6.38 -18.23
C SER A 135 -4.32 -7.36 -19.35
N GLU A 136 -3.09 -7.23 -19.86
CA GLU A 136 -2.54 -8.10 -20.89
C GLU A 136 -1.12 -8.51 -20.52
N LYS A 137 -0.81 -9.81 -20.62
CA LYS A 137 0.53 -10.37 -20.38
C LYS A 137 1.17 -9.92 -19.05
N GLY A 138 0.34 -9.78 -17.98
CA GLY A 138 0.82 -9.36 -16.65
C GLY A 138 1.03 -7.85 -16.50
N ILE A 139 0.69 -7.04 -17.49
CA ILE A 139 0.69 -5.58 -17.42
C ILE A 139 -0.75 -5.10 -17.36
N SER A 140 -1.08 -4.33 -16.33
CA SER A 140 -2.36 -3.65 -16.18
C SER A 140 -2.23 -2.19 -16.62
N LYS A 141 -3.15 -1.76 -17.48
CA LYS A 141 -3.24 -0.41 -18.03
C LYS A 141 -4.57 0.18 -17.60
N ALA A 142 -4.54 1.22 -16.75
CA ALA A 142 -5.74 1.89 -16.27
C ALA A 142 -5.85 3.31 -16.86
N ILE A 143 -7.08 3.74 -17.10
CA ILE A 143 -7.42 5.07 -17.59
C ILE A 143 -8.20 5.79 -16.50
N ILE A 144 -7.76 6.99 -16.15
CA ILE A 144 -8.36 7.83 -15.12
C ILE A 144 -8.56 9.23 -15.70
N LYS A 145 -9.75 9.80 -15.52
CA LYS A 145 -10.01 11.21 -15.85
C LYS A 145 -10.04 12.01 -14.56
N LYS A 146 -9.27 13.11 -14.51
CA LYS A 146 -9.28 13.99 -13.35
C LYS A 146 -10.62 14.71 -13.23
N GLY A 147 -11.22 14.63 -12.03
CA GLY A 147 -12.55 15.19 -11.74
C GLY A 147 -13.70 14.35 -12.32
N GLY A 148 -14.92 14.86 -12.23
CA GLY A 148 -16.13 14.30 -12.86
C GLY A 148 -17.06 13.48 -11.96
N VAL A 149 -16.70 13.17 -10.71
CA VAL A 149 -17.64 12.53 -9.77
C VAL A 149 -17.85 13.44 -8.56
N VAL A 150 -18.86 14.29 -8.66
CA VAL A 150 -19.43 14.97 -7.49
C VAL A 150 -20.53 14.06 -6.97
N ASN A 151 -20.21 13.14 -6.08
CA ASN A 151 -21.13 12.59 -5.08
C ASN A 151 -20.46 11.46 -4.30
N HIS A 152 -19.70 11.83 -3.28
CA HIS A 152 -19.68 11.04 -2.05
C HIS A 152 -19.54 12.04 -0.90
N GLU A 153 -20.47 11.99 0.02
CA GLU A 153 -20.26 12.51 1.36
C GLU A 153 -18.94 11.95 1.87
N ILE A 154 -17.87 12.74 1.72
CA ILE A 154 -16.61 12.46 2.39
C ILE A 154 -16.98 12.59 3.87
N SER A 155 -17.13 11.46 4.54
CA SER A 155 -17.32 11.44 5.98
C SER A 155 -16.29 12.41 6.59
N THR A 156 -16.76 13.40 7.33
CA THR A 156 -16.02 14.55 7.86
C THR A 156 -14.91 14.19 8.85
N ALA A 157 -14.63 12.90 9.08
CA ALA A 157 -13.45 12.39 9.79
C ALA A 157 -12.22 12.41 8.88
N ASN A 158 -11.76 13.60 8.49
CA ASN A 158 -10.78 13.78 7.42
C ASN A 158 -9.32 13.55 7.83
N GLY A 159 -9.02 13.39 9.12
CA GLY A 159 -7.66 13.19 9.63
C GLY A 159 -7.35 11.72 9.95
N LYS A 160 -6.11 11.31 9.74
CA LYS A 160 -5.55 10.05 10.23
C LYS A 160 -4.35 10.35 11.11
N ASN A 161 -4.41 9.92 12.37
CA ASN A 161 -3.30 10.02 13.30
C ASN A 161 -2.65 8.65 13.44
N ILE A 162 -1.34 8.59 13.26
CA ILE A 162 -0.53 7.38 13.37
C ILE A 162 0.47 7.60 14.50
N ILE A 163 0.47 6.74 15.50
CA ILE A 163 1.43 6.81 16.60
C ILE A 163 2.56 5.82 16.33
N VAL A 164 3.78 6.33 16.21
CA VAL A 164 5.00 5.54 16.02
C VAL A 164 5.79 5.52 17.31
N PHE A 165 5.64 4.45 18.08
CA PHE A 165 6.31 4.27 19.36
C PHE A 165 7.51 3.31 19.30
N SER A 166 7.68 2.56 18.21
CA SER A 166 8.76 1.61 18.01
C SER A 166 9.84 2.17 17.08
N GLY A 167 11.09 1.89 17.41
CA GLY A 167 12.25 2.16 16.56
C GLY A 167 12.66 0.99 15.66
N ASP A 168 11.80 -0.01 15.46
CA ASP A 168 12.09 -1.15 14.62
C ASP A 168 11.86 -0.81 13.13
N LEU A 169 12.77 -1.26 12.28
CA LEU A 169 12.76 -0.97 10.84
C LEU A 169 11.47 -1.42 10.15
N ASP A 170 11.05 -2.65 10.39
CA ASP A 170 9.84 -3.27 9.83
C ASP A 170 8.57 -2.52 10.25
N LYS A 171 8.46 -2.12 11.50
CA LYS A 171 7.33 -1.36 12.02
C LYS A 171 7.31 0.07 11.48
N ALA A 172 8.49 0.70 11.38
CA ALA A 172 8.60 2.02 10.78
C ALA A 172 8.19 2.00 9.29
N ILE A 173 8.69 1.04 8.50
CA ILE A 173 8.30 0.86 7.09
C ILE A 173 6.77 0.72 6.98
N ALA A 174 6.16 -0.17 7.78
CA ALA A 174 4.71 -0.37 7.75
C ALA A 174 3.93 0.93 8.06
N SER A 175 4.39 1.70 9.06
CA SER A 175 3.75 2.97 9.44
C SER A 175 3.80 3.99 8.30
N PHE A 176 4.94 4.12 7.62
CA PHE A 176 5.10 5.05 6.50
C PHE A 176 4.37 4.58 5.22
N ILE A 177 4.24 3.28 4.98
CA ILE A 177 3.40 2.74 3.90
C ILE A 177 1.94 3.15 4.12
N ILE A 178 1.42 2.96 5.35
CA ILE A 178 0.04 3.33 5.70
C ILE A 178 -0.16 4.84 5.58
N ALA A 179 0.79 5.64 6.05
CA ALA A 179 0.73 7.10 5.98
C ALA A 179 0.68 7.60 4.53
N ASN A 180 1.59 7.10 3.67
CA ASN A 180 1.62 7.47 2.25
C ASN A 180 0.35 7.02 1.52
N ALA A 181 -0.15 5.82 1.78
CA ALA A 181 -1.40 5.34 1.20
C ALA A 181 -2.59 6.22 1.60
N ALA A 182 -2.68 6.61 2.87
CA ALA A 182 -3.75 7.50 3.33
C ALA A 182 -3.64 8.91 2.74
N ALA A 183 -2.43 9.48 2.66
CA ALA A 183 -2.18 10.78 2.04
C ALA A 183 -2.48 10.76 0.53
N SER A 184 -2.13 9.69 -0.17
CA SER A 184 -2.47 9.51 -1.59
C SER A 184 -3.98 9.39 -1.84
N MET A 185 -4.73 9.02 -0.82
CA MET A 185 -6.21 9.03 -0.84
C MET A 185 -6.81 10.39 -0.47
N GLY A 186 -6.00 11.47 -0.45
CA GLY A 186 -6.45 12.82 -0.13
C GLY A 186 -6.75 13.06 1.36
N ARG A 187 -6.31 12.17 2.27
CA ARG A 187 -6.54 12.34 3.71
C ARG A 187 -5.41 13.17 4.34
N LYS A 188 -5.79 14.04 5.27
CA LYS A 188 -4.80 14.69 6.15
C LYS A 188 -4.23 13.66 7.11
N VAL A 189 -2.91 13.51 7.14
CA VAL A 189 -2.22 12.50 7.95
C VAL A 189 -1.22 13.18 8.85
N SER A 190 -1.30 12.87 10.17
CA SER A 190 -0.28 13.26 11.17
C SER A 190 0.34 12.01 11.76
N MET A 191 1.67 11.92 11.77
CA MET A 191 2.42 10.85 12.40
C MET A 191 3.11 11.38 13.66
N PHE A 192 2.72 10.87 14.81
CA PHE A 192 3.28 11.25 16.11
C PHE A 192 4.34 10.23 16.56
N PHE A 193 5.57 10.68 16.70
CA PHE A 193 6.70 9.85 17.11
C PHE A 193 6.99 10.03 18.58
N THR A 194 6.98 8.93 19.32
CA THR A 194 7.24 8.89 20.76
C THR A 194 8.11 7.69 21.13
N PHE A 195 8.66 7.66 22.34
CA PHE A 195 9.55 6.61 22.83
C PHE A 195 10.66 6.25 21.81
N TRP A 196 10.77 4.97 21.47
CA TRP A 196 11.78 4.47 20.55
C TRP A 196 11.54 4.90 19.08
N GLY A 197 10.29 5.27 18.74
CA GLY A 197 9.94 5.83 17.44
C GLY A 197 10.70 7.11 17.11
N LEU A 198 11.10 7.90 18.10
CA LEU A 198 11.94 9.08 17.90
C LEU A 198 13.28 8.76 17.21
N ASN A 199 13.79 7.54 17.35
CA ASN A 199 15.03 7.12 16.68
C ASN A 199 14.93 7.14 15.16
N VAL A 200 13.73 7.00 14.60
CA VAL A 200 13.47 7.06 13.16
C VAL A 200 13.80 8.45 12.60
N LEU A 201 13.44 9.50 13.36
CA LEU A 201 13.61 10.91 12.97
C LEU A 201 14.98 11.49 13.38
N ARG A 202 15.78 10.77 14.17
CA ARG A 202 17.07 11.28 14.65
C ARG A 202 18.01 11.59 13.48
N LYS A 203 18.68 12.74 13.54
CA LYS A 203 19.71 13.10 12.56
C LYS A 203 20.86 12.09 12.59
N PRO A 204 21.35 11.62 11.44
CA PRO A 204 22.45 10.65 11.38
C PRO A 204 23.75 11.19 12.00
N LYS A 205 24.02 12.48 11.82
CA LYS A 205 25.20 13.16 12.38
C LYS A 205 24.98 13.50 13.86
N LYS A 206 26.00 13.24 14.68
CA LYS A 206 26.02 13.59 16.09
C LYS A 206 25.88 15.12 16.22
N GLN A 207 24.91 15.57 17.02
CA GLN A 207 24.77 16.97 17.38
C GLN A 207 25.52 17.21 18.70
N ASN A 208 26.29 18.29 18.78
CA ASN A 208 26.93 18.70 20.02
C ASN A 208 25.90 19.41 20.91
N VAL A 209 25.30 18.67 21.82
CA VAL A 209 24.36 19.18 22.83
C VAL A 209 24.97 18.89 24.18
N ALA A 210 24.96 19.88 25.07
CA ALA A 210 25.38 19.71 26.48
C ALA A 210 24.44 18.68 27.11
N LYS A 211 25.00 17.56 27.54
CA LYS A 211 24.28 16.44 28.19
C LYS A 211 25.07 15.94 29.36
N ASP A 212 24.35 15.50 30.40
CA ASP A 212 24.93 14.77 31.50
C ASP A 212 25.52 13.41 31.04
N PHE A 213 26.31 12.76 31.89
CA PHE A 213 27.01 11.52 31.56
C PHE A 213 26.04 10.39 31.17
N ILE A 214 24.94 10.23 31.91
CA ILE A 214 23.92 9.18 31.66
C ILE A 214 23.24 9.38 30.29
N SER A 215 22.82 10.62 29.99
CA SER A 215 22.21 10.96 28.73
C SER A 215 23.17 10.82 27.54
N LYS A 216 24.48 11.03 27.73
CA LYS A 216 25.52 10.74 26.73
C LYS A 216 25.62 9.24 26.43
N MET A 217 25.64 8.42 27.50
CA MET A 217 25.70 6.95 27.37
C MET A 217 24.49 6.40 26.64
N PHE A 218 23.27 6.76 27.04
CA PHE A 218 22.04 6.36 26.29
C PHE A 218 22.05 6.86 24.86
N GLY A 219 22.47 8.10 24.65
CA GLY A 219 22.57 8.66 23.30
C GLY A 219 23.53 7.93 22.37
N MET A 220 24.54 7.23 22.92
CA MET A 220 25.49 6.40 22.16
C MET A 220 24.90 5.01 21.82
N MET A 221 24.13 4.42 22.73
CA MET A 221 23.54 3.10 22.56
C MET A 221 22.36 3.10 21.57
N MET A 222 21.65 4.22 21.44
CA MET A 222 20.46 4.29 20.58
C MET A 222 20.84 4.47 19.10
N PRO A 223 20.14 3.78 18.16
CA PRO A 223 20.34 3.97 16.74
C PRO A 223 20.04 5.42 16.34
N ARG A 224 20.79 5.94 15.35
CA ARG A 224 20.64 7.30 14.84
C ARG A 224 20.14 7.27 13.41
N GLY A 225 18.88 7.65 13.24
CA GLY A 225 18.23 7.77 11.96
C GLY A 225 17.81 6.43 11.35
N SER A 226 17.01 6.53 10.31
CA SER A 226 16.35 5.41 9.61
C SER A 226 17.33 4.31 9.17
N LYS A 227 18.53 4.69 8.70
CA LYS A 227 19.53 3.73 8.18
C LYS A 227 20.10 2.76 9.21
N LYS A 228 20.02 3.08 10.52
CA LYS A 228 20.59 2.28 11.61
C LYS A 228 19.55 1.52 12.43
N LEU A 229 18.31 1.50 12.02
CA LEU A 229 17.25 0.79 12.72
C LEU A 229 17.45 -0.72 12.59
N LYS A 230 17.10 -1.42 13.69
CA LYS A 230 17.12 -2.88 13.80
C LYS A 230 15.76 -3.44 13.40
N LEU A 231 15.71 -4.73 13.05
CA LEU A 231 14.43 -5.45 12.91
C LEU A 231 13.87 -5.81 14.28
N SER A 232 12.53 -5.91 14.39
CA SER A 232 11.84 -6.40 15.58
C SER A 232 12.19 -7.85 15.89
N ASN A 233 12.30 -8.67 14.84
CA ASN A 233 12.72 -10.06 14.91
C ASN A 233 13.82 -10.31 13.84
N MET A 234 14.57 -11.41 14.01
CA MET A 234 15.61 -11.83 13.05
C MET A 234 16.70 -10.77 12.82
N ASN A 235 17.05 -10.00 13.84
CA ASN A 235 18.07 -8.95 13.72
C ASN A 235 19.48 -9.52 13.44
N MET A 236 19.79 -10.75 13.93
CA MET A 236 21.03 -11.53 13.64
C MET A 236 22.30 -10.65 13.67
N LEU A 237 22.53 -9.97 14.78
CA LEU A 237 23.67 -9.04 14.96
C LEU A 237 23.75 -7.91 13.91
N GLY A 238 22.62 -7.55 13.28
CA GLY A 238 22.54 -6.50 12.26
C GLY A 238 22.64 -7.00 10.82
N ILE A 239 22.75 -8.30 10.58
CA ILE A 239 22.70 -8.90 9.25
C ILE A 239 21.27 -8.84 8.69
N GLY A 240 20.27 -9.12 9.53
CA GLY A 240 18.85 -9.12 9.13
C GLY A 240 18.39 -7.82 8.46
N PRO A 241 18.61 -6.64 9.05
CA PRO A 241 18.25 -5.37 8.41
C PRO A 241 18.93 -5.15 7.05
N LYS A 242 20.19 -5.56 6.89
CA LYS A 242 20.90 -5.46 5.61
C LYS A 242 20.27 -6.38 4.56
N LEU A 243 19.93 -7.61 4.94
CA LEU A 243 19.29 -8.58 4.06
C LEU A 243 17.93 -8.10 3.58
N ILE A 244 17.08 -7.62 4.50
CA ILE A 244 15.75 -7.09 4.16
C ILE A 244 15.87 -5.89 3.21
N ARG A 245 16.76 -4.93 3.48
CA ARG A 245 16.98 -3.78 2.58
C ARG A 245 17.42 -4.21 1.18
N ASN A 246 18.30 -5.22 1.08
CA ASN A 246 18.73 -5.76 -0.21
C ASN A 246 17.57 -6.46 -0.95
N ILE A 247 16.73 -7.20 -0.25
CA ILE A 247 15.53 -7.84 -0.83
C ILE A 247 14.55 -6.76 -1.32
N MET A 248 14.31 -5.71 -0.52
CA MET A 248 13.46 -4.59 -0.91
C MET A 248 13.98 -3.92 -2.20
N PHE A 249 15.26 -3.63 -2.24
CA PHE A 249 15.90 -3.06 -3.43
C PHE A 249 15.75 -3.95 -4.68
N LYS A 250 16.04 -5.27 -4.56
CA LYS A 250 15.90 -6.22 -5.67
C LYS A 250 14.45 -6.37 -6.15
N LYS A 251 13.47 -6.12 -5.28
CA LYS A 251 12.03 -6.23 -5.60
C LYS A 251 11.37 -4.89 -5.90
N ASN A 252 12.15 -3.82 -6.08
CA ASN A 252 11.66 -2.45 -6.30
C ASN A 252 10.63 -2.01 -5.25
N ILE A 253 10.85 -2.40 -3.99
CA ILE A 253 10.06 -1.93 -2.85
C ILE A 253 10.77 -0.71 -2.27
N ASN A 254 10.05 0.39 -2.09
CA ASN A 254 10.59 1.63 -1.55
C ASN A 254 11.28 1.42 -0.21
N SER A 255 12.48 1.93 -0.06
CA SER A 255 13.20 1.96 1.22
C SER A 255 12.49 2.86 2.24
N LEU A 256 12.84 2.72 3.52
CA LEU A 256 12.28 3.58 4.56
C LEU A 256 12.59 5.06 4.28
N GLU A 257 13.77 5.36 3.77
CA GLU A 257 14.21 6.71 3.43
C GLU A 257 13.34 7.32 2.32
N GLU A 258 13.08 6.57 1.26
CA GLU A 258 12.19 6.99 0.16
C GLU A 258 10.74 7.17 0.64
N LEU A 259 10.28 6.30 1.54
CA LEU A 259 8.94 6.42 2.12
C LEU A 259 8.80 7.65 3.02
N ILE A 260 9.85 8.02 3.78
CA ILE A 260 9.88 9.26 4.59
C ILE A 260 9.82 10.47 3.68
N GLU A 261 10.66 10.52 2.64
CA GLU A 261 10.68 11.62 1.67
C GLU A 261 9.33 11.79 0.97
N ALA A 262 8.76 10.68 0.51
CA ALA A 262 7.44 10.66 -0.11
C ALA A 262 6.34 11.15 0.84
N SER A 263 6.42 10.79 2.14
CA SER A 263 5.47 11.27 3.14
C SER A 263 5.51 12.78 3.29
N ILE A 264 6.72 13.36 3.37
CA ILE A 264 6.90 14.81 3.46
C ILE A 264 6.34 15.49 2.19
N LYS A 265 6.66 14.96 1.01
CA LYS A 265 6.17 15.47 -0.27
C LYS A 265 4.64 15.39 -0.38
N ASN A 266 4.04 14.35 0.19
CA ASN A 266 2.58 14.16 0.23
C ASN A 266 1.88 14.97 1.32
N GLY A 267 2.60 15.80 2.07
CA GLY A 267 2.05 16.67 3.10
C GLY A 267 1.66 15.92 4.40
N VAL A 268 2.29 14.77 4.66
CA VAL A 268 2.17 14.10 5.96
C VAL A 268 2.91 14.91 7.01
N GLU A 269 2.22 15.25 8.08
CA GLU A 269 2.79 15.96 9.21
C GLU A 269 3.57 14.98 10.12
N LEU A 270 4.86 15.26 10.36
CA LEU A 270 5.69 14.45 11.23
C LEU A 270 5.91 15.21 12.55
N VAL A 271 5.32 14.72 13.62
CA VAL A 271 5.34 15.35 14.95
C VAL A 271 6.20 14.52 15.88
N ALA A 272 7.24 15.13 16.46
CA ALA A 272 8.07 14.49 17.48
C ALA A 272 7.58 14.86 18.90
N CYS A 273 7.51 13.89 19.79
CA CYS A 273 7.29 14.12 21.20
C CYS A 273 8.50 14.87 21.79
N THR A 274 8.28 16.02 22.37
CA THR A 274 9.30 16.86 23.06
C THR A 274 9.18 16.70 24.55
#